data_5531b5141d09726d9fc3f7fdeb532c36
#
_entry.id   5531b5141d09726d9fc3f7fdeb532c36
#
_cell.length_a   1.000
_cell.length_b   1.000
_cell.length_c   1.000
_cell.angle_alpha   90.00
_cell.angle_beta   90.00
_cell.angle_gamma   90.00
#
_symmetry.space_group_name_H-M   'P 1'
#
loop_
_entity.id
_entity.type
_entity.pdbx_description
1 polymer ?
#
loop_
_entity_poly.entity_id
_entity_poly.type
_entity_poly.pdbx_seq_one_letter_code
_entity_poly.pdbx_strand_id
1 'polypeptide(L)'
;MGNITYEEVSKHNHAKDCWVILYGKVYDLTGFLPEHPGGSGVIVKQAGKDATKLFDTIHPKGTIENSLSPEHCKGDFDSSTLPVEYKKAEEEEERKRKERLAMLPPMSKCLNLGDLELVASKVLSPEAWAYYSSAADDLETYHENRAVFRRIWLRPRILRNVRYVDPSTKILGIPSALPFYITATALGRMGHPDGELNLTRAAAKTGLIQMIPTLSSVSFDEIIDARNQEGGPAQFFQLYVSTDRNVVANMLRRAEETNVKAIFVTVDAPQLGRREQDMRMHFVDEGSNVQGGHVEKRDEGAARAITSFIDPSFDWDDVLWMKRQTRLPILLKGVQTWEDA
;
A
#
# COMPACT_ATOMS: atom_id res chain seq x y z
N MET A 1 34.04 -1.69 15.56
CA MET A 1 33.69 -2.93 14.86
C MET A 1 34.00 -2.70 13.40
N GLY A 2 34.62 -3.65 12.68
CA GLY A 2 34.89 -3.48 11.24
C GLY A 2 33.59 -3.54 10.44
N ASN A 3 33.57 -2.91 9.27
CA ASN A 3 32.41 -2.99 8.39
C ASN A 3 32.18 -4.44 7.92
N ILE A 4 30.92 -4.84 7.81
CA ILE A 4 30.53 -6.19 7.41
C ILE A 4 30.52 -6.24 5.87
N THR A 5 31.19 -7.25 5.30
CA THR A 5 31.30 -7.41 3.83
C THR A 5 30.05 -8.08 3.25
N TYR A 6 29.82 -7.90 1.94
CA TYR A 6 28.75 -8.60 1.24
C TYR A 6 28.91 -10.12 1.28
N GLU A 7 30.15 -10.63 1.20
CA GLU A 7 30.43 -12.07 1.31
C GLU A 7 29.96 -12.63 2.62
N GLU A 8 30.10 -11.88 3.73
CA GLU A 8 29.62 -12.32 5.03
C GLU A 8 28.08 -12.32 5.06
N VAL A 9 27.45 -11.21 4.67
CA VAL A 9 25.98 -11.12 4.66
C VAL A 9 25.34 -12.22 3.80
N SER A 10 25.95 -12.52 2.64
CA SER A 10 25.42 -13.51 1.69
C SER A 10 25.38 -14.96 2.23
N LYS A 11 26.11 -15.27 3.31
CA LYS A 11 26.07 -16.57 3.97
C LYS A 11 24.80 -16.75 4.80
N HIS A 12 24.21 -15.66 5.29
CA HIS A 12 23.02 -15.61 6.14
C HIS A 12 21.73 -15.46 5.31
N ASN A 13 21.44 -16.43 4.45
CA ASN A 13 20.48 -16.29 3.36
C ASN A 13 19.26 -17.24 3.48
N HIS A 14 18.93 -17.73 4.66
CA HIS A 14 17.80 -18.64 4.87
C HIS A 14 17.05 -18.36 6.17
N ALA A 15 15.86 -18.94 6.34
CA ALA A 15 14.96 -18.65 7.47
C ALA A 15 15.53 -18.89 8.87
N LYS A 16 16.52 -19.77 9.02
CA LYS A 16 17.16 -20.04 10.32
C LYS A 16 18.37 -19.15 10.60
N ASP A 17 18.79 -18.37 9.59
CA ASP A 17 19.92 -17.47 9.64
C ASP A 17 19.74 -16.41 8.56
N CYS A 18 19.05 -15.31 8.91
CA CYS A 18 18.49 -14.36 7.98
C CYS A 18 19.02 -12.95 8.26
N TRP A 19 20.03 -12.54 7.48
CA TRP A 19 20.52 -11.18 7.54
C TRP A 19 20.12 -10.40 6.30
N VAL A 20 19.83 -9.11 6.47
CA VAL A 20 19.54 -8.20 5.37
C VAL A 20 20.33 -6.91 5.53
N ILE A 21 20.63 -6.26 4.42
CA ILE A 21 21.18 -4.91 4.40
C ILE A 21 20.03 -3.93 4.23
N LEU A 22 19.96 -2.93 5.12
CA LEU A 22 19.02 -1.80 5.03
C LEU A 22 19.79 -0.50 5.33
N TYR A 23 19.77 0.44 4.40
CA TYR A 23 20.41 1.77 4.53
C TYR A 23 21.88 1.71 4.95
N GLY A 24 22.63 0.77 4.37
CA GLY A 24 24.04 0.61 4.67
C GLY A 24 24.38 0.01 6.03
N LYS A 25 23.39 -0.61 6.69
CA LYS A 25 23.54 -1.37 7.93
C LYS A 25 23.06 -2.81 7.75
N VAL A 26 23.67 -3.72 8.48
CA VAL A 26 23.30 -5.15 8.46
C VAL A 26 22.42 -5.47 9.66
N TYR A 27 21.27 -6.09 9.39
CA TYR A 27 20.31 -6.50 10.40
C TYR A 27 20.12 -8.02 10.39
N ASP A 28 20.23 -8.65 11.55
CA ASP A 28 19.84 -10.03 11.76
C ASP A 28 18.34 -10.07 12.11
N LEU A 29 17.56 -10.55 11.18
CA LEU A 29 16.10 -10.62 11.29
C LEU A 29 15.61 -12.03 11.61
N THR A 30 16.50 -12.97 11.92
CA THR A 30 16.15 -14.37 12.20
C THR A 30 15.06 -14.49 13.27
N GLY A 31 15.24 -13.77 14.39
CA GLY A 31 14.27 -13.75 15.50
C GLY A 31 12.99 -12.97 15.18
N PHE A 32 13.06 -12.01 14.27
CA PHE A 32 11.94 -11.15 13.89
C PHE A 32 11.02 -11.76 12.82
N LEU A 33 11.48 -12.79 12.10
CA LEU A 33 10.71 -13.41 11.02
C LEU A 33 9.26 -13.78 11.41
N PRO A 34 9.00 -14.41 12.58
CA PRO A 34 7.63 -14.74 12.99
C PRO A 34 6.74 -13.53 13.32
N GLU A 35 7.35 -12.40 13.69
CA GLU A 35 6.68 -11.19 14.15
C GLU A 35 6.40 -10.22 13.01
N HIS A 36 7.00 -10.44 11.81
CA HIS A 36 6.84 -9.53 10.68
C HIS A 36 5.41 -9.55 10.15
N PRO A 37 4.70 -8.40 10.12
CA PRO A 37 3.30 -8.34 9.69
C PRO A 37 3.07 -8.81 8.24
N GLY A 38 4.08 -8.65 7.37
CA GLY A 38 4.07 -9.11 5.97
C GLY A 38 4.38 -10.61 5.80
N GLY A 39 4.55 -11.36 6.91
CA GLY A 39 4.97 -12.75 6.90
C GLY A 39 6.48 -12.93 6.74
N SER A 40 7.00 -14.08 7.14
CA SER A 40 8.44 -14.39 7.12
C SER A 40 9.00 -14.53 5.69
N GLY A 41 8.20 -15.02 4.75
CA GLY A 41 8.65 -15.36 3.39
C GLY A 41 9.22 -14.17 2.63
N VAL A 42 8.62 -12.97 2.80
CA VAL A 42 9.09 -11.75 2.10
C VAL A 42 10.46 -11.30 2.57
N ILE A 43 10.78 -11.47 3.87
CA ILE A 43 12.12 -11.16 4.42
C ILE A 43 13.12 -12.22 3.97
N VAL A 44 12.76 -13.51 4.07
CA VAL A 44 13.66 -14.63 3.72
C VAL A 44 14.14 -14.54 2.28
N LYS A 45 13.31 -14.07 1.35
CA LYS A 45 13.71 -13.81 -0.04
C LYS A 45 14.78 -12.74 -0.19
N GLN A 46 14.83 -11.81 0.74
CA GLN A 46 15.84 -10.75 0.79
C GLN A 46 17.02 -11.12 1.68
N ALA A 47 17.00 -12.30 2.30
CA ALA A 47 18.10 -12.77 3.13
C ALA A 47 19.40 -12.83 2.32
N GLY A 48 20.49 -12.34 2.90
CA GLY A 48 21.78 -12.24 2.25
C GLY A 48 21.93 -11.11 1.22
N LYS A 49 20.94 -10.18 1.11
CA LYS A 49 20.91 -9.14 0.06
C LYS A 49 20.68 -7.74 0.65
N ASP A 50 20.88 -6.74 -0.20
CA ASP A 50 20.43 -5.36 0.08
C ASP A 50 18.94 -5.24 -0.28
N ALA A 51 18.11 -5.05 0.76
CA ALA A 51 16.66 -4.92 0.64
C ALA A 51 16.20 -3.44 0.72
N THR A 52 17.10 -2.47 0.79
CA THR A 52 16.78 -1.06 1.02
C THR A 52 15.72 -0.54 0.06
N LYS A 53 15.89 -0.77 -1.24
CA LYS A 53 14.99 -0.27 -2.26
C LYS A 53 13.58 -0.85 -2.16
N LEU A 54 13.48 -2.16 -1.90
CA LEU A 54 12.19 -2.82 -1.70
C LEU A 54 11.53 -2.34 -0.41
N PHE A 55 12.30 -2.21 0.66
CA PHE A 55 11.85 -1.71 1.95
C PHE A 55 11.26 -0.30 1.85
N ASP A 56 11.95 0.63 1.16
CA ASP A 56 11.46 1.99 0.92
C ASP A 56 10.14 2.06 0.16
N THR A 57 9.87 1.10 -0.69
CA THR A 57 8.64 1.06 -1.50
C THR A 57 7.42 0.70 -0.65
N ILE A 58 7.62 -0.06 0.42
CA ILE A 58 6.55 -0.66 1.22
C ILE A 58 6.42 0.02 2.58
N HIS A 59 7.55 0.36 3.22
CA HIS A 59 7.57 0.81 4.61
C HIS A 59 7.77 2.32 4.72
N PRO A 60 7.02 3.00 5.61
CA PRO A 60 7.28 4.39 5.95
C PRO A 60 8.64 4.55 6.65
N LYS A 61 9.17 5.77 6.61
CA LYS A 61 10.38 6.13 7.37
C LYS A 61 10.15 5.91 8.86
N GLY A 62 11.20 5.49 9.58
CA GLY A 62 11.14 5.19 11.01
C GLY A 62 10.60 3.80 11.33
N THR A 63 10.23 2.98 10.34
CA THR A 63 9.74 1.61 10.61
C THR A 63 10.80 0.75 11.29
N ILE A 64 12.06 0.87 10.90
CA ILE A 64 13.16 0.09 11.53
C ILE A 64 13.27 0.43 13.00
N GLU A 65 13.34 1.71 13.34
CA GLU A 65 13.50 2.21 14.70
C GLU A 65 12.31 1.85 15.61
N ASN A 66 11.12 1.78 15.02
CA ASN A 66 9.89 1.45 15.75
C ASN A 66 9.62 -0.06 15.90
N SER A 67 10.18 -0.88 15.00
CA SER A 67 9.87 -2.31 14.93
C SER A 67 11.02 -3.21 15.36
N LEU A 68 12.27 -2.75 15.30
CA LEU A 68 13.44 -3.54 15.62
C LEU A 68 14.15 -3.01 16.86
N SER A 69 14.54 -3.90 17.77
CA SER A 69 15.43 -3.54 18.87
C SER A 69 16.87 -3.30 18.34
N PRO A 70 17.70 -2.49 19.01
CA PRO A 70 19.08 -2.24 18.61
C PRO A 70 19.94 -3.51 18.46
N GLU A 71 19.58 -4.60 19.12
CA GLU A 71 20.27 -5.89 19.07
C GLU A 71 20.23 -6.55 17.70
N HIS A 72 19.22 -6.25 16.88
CA HIS A 72 19.14 -6.74 15.52
C HIS A 72 20.20 -6.14 14.61
N CYS A 73 20.73 -4.96 14.92
CA CYS A 73 21.76 -4.30 14.11
C CYS A 73 23.15 -4.93 14.42
N LYS A 74 23.73 -5.60 13.43
CA LYS A 74 25.05 -6.23 13.52
C LYS A 74 26.21 -5.25 13.27
N GLY A 75 25.97 -4.15 12.57
CA GLY A 75 26.99 -3.13 12.25
C GLY A 75 26.79 -2.47 10.89
N ASP A 76 27.77 -1.69 10.50
CA ASP A 76 27.78 -0.99 9.20
C ASP A 76 28.21 -1.93 8.08
N PHE A 77 27.57 -1.78 6.93
CA PHE A 77 27.86 -2.54 5.73
C PHE A 77 28.96 -1.88 4.89
N ASP A 78 29.91 -2.67 4.40
CA ASP A 78 30.92 -2.20 3.46
C ASP A 78 30.39 -2.26 2.01
N SER A 79 29.86 -1.14 1.53
CA SER A 79 29.29 -1.03 0.18
C SER A 79 30.32 -1.21 -0.94
N SER A 80 31.64 -1.11 -0.63
CA SER A 80 32.69 -1.35 -1.62
C SER A 80 32.79 -2.83 -2.02
N THR A 81 32.29 -3.73 -1.16
CA THR A 81 32.30 -5.19 -1.34
C THR A 81 31.11 -5.72 -2.13
N LEU A 82 30.16 -4.88 -2.53
CA LEU A 82 29.03 -5.29 -3.39
C LEU A 82 29.53 -5.84 -4.72
N PRO A 83 29.04 -7.03 -5.16
CA PRO A 83 29.41 -7.61 -6.45
C PRO A 83 29.11 -6.67 -7.62
N VAL A 84 29.96 -6.70 -8.63
CA VAL A 84 29.80 -5.87 -9.84
C VAL A 84 28.47 -6.18 -10.55
N GLU A 85 28.04 -7.45 -10.53
CA GLU A 85 26.78 -7.90 -11.12
C GLU A 85 25.57 -7.25 -10.43
N TYR A 86 25.64 -7.06 -9.11
CA TYR A 86 24.58 -6.40 -8.35
C TYR A 86 24.44 -4.93 -8.75
N LYS A 87 25.56 -4.21 -8.82
CA LYS A 87 25.59 -2.81 -9.28
C LYS A 87 25.08 -2.66 -10.71
N LYS A 88 25.48 -3.58 -11.61
CA LYS A 88 24.99 -3.59 -13.00
C LYS A 88 23.49 -3.86 -13.09
N ALA A 89 22.95 -4.75 -12.26
CA ALA A 89 21.51 -5.02 -12.23
C ALA A 89 20.72 -3.79 -11.76
N GLU A 90 21.21 -3.08 -10.75
CA GLU A 90 20.60 -1.82 -10.30
C GLU A 90 20.64 -0.72 -11.36
N GLU A 91 21.81 -0.55 -12.02
CA GLU A 91 21.97 0.41 -13.12
C GLU A 91 21.02 0.09 -14.29
N GLU A 92 20.87 -1.18 -14.63
CA GLU A 92 19.96 -1.64 -15.68
C GLU A 92 18.50 -1.38 -15.32
N GLU A 93 18.07 -1.64 -14.09
CA GLU A 93 16.71 -1.33 -13.64
C GLU A 93 16.43 0.17 -13.62
N GLU A 94 17.40 0.97 -13.19
CA GLU A 94 17.26 2.44 -13.24
C GLU A 94 17.22 2.96 -14.68
N ARG A 95 17.97 2.35 -15.58
CA ARG A 95 17.91 2.65 -17.01
C ARG A 95 16.53 2.34 -17.58
N LYS A 96 16.01 1.14 -17.33
CA LYS A 96 14.65 0.72 -17.75
C LYS A 96 13.58 1.64 -17.17
N ARG A 97 13.73 2.03 -15.90
CA ARG A 97 12.82 2.99 -15.26
C ARG A 97 12.82 4.34 -15.99
N LYS A 98 13.99 4.88 -16.29
CA LYS A 98 14.11 6.14 -17.05
C LYS A 98 13.49 6.04 -18.45
N GLU A 99 13.70 4.92 -19.13
CA GLU A 99 13.09 4.67 -20.44
C GLU A 99 11.55 4.61 -20.35
N ARG A 100 11.00 3.91 -19.35
CA ARG A 100 9.55 3.91 -19.11
C ARG A 100 9.00 5.31 -18.84
N LEU A 101 9.67 6.08 -17.97
CA LEU A 101 9.26 7.45 -17.66
C LEU A 101 9.34 8.39 -18.88
N ALA A 102 10.28 8.16 -19.79
CA ALA A 102 10.35 8.92 -21.03
C ALA A 102 9.15 8.68 -21.98
N MET A 103 8.38 7.62 -21.77
CA MET A 103 7.15 7.34 -22.53
C MET A 103 5.93 8.12 -22.00
N LEU A 104 6.06 8.86 -20.90
CA LEU A 104 4.95 9.66 -20.37
C LEU A 104 4.48 10.70 -21.38
N PRO A 105 3.22 10.65 -21.82
CA PRO A 105 2.67 11.70 -22.68
C PRO A 105 2.37 12.96 -21.86
N PRO A 106 2.26 14.13 -22.51
CA PRO A 106 1.71 15.30 -21.84
C PRO A 106 0.30 15.02 -21.35
N MET A 107 -0.04 15.51 -20.14
CA MET A 107 -1.37 15.33 -19.53
C MET A 107 -2.53 15.76 -20.47
N SER A 108 -2.31 16.74 -21.32
CA SER A 108 -3.29 17.19 -22.32
C SER A 108 -3.71 16.11 -23.33
N LYS A 109 -2.96 15.02 -23.45
CA LYS A 109 -3.31 13.87 -24.29
C LYS A 109 -4.13 12.80 -23.56
N CYS A 110 -4.27 12.88 -22.25
CA CYS A 110 -5.09 11.98 -21.45
C CYS A 110 -6.47 12.60 -21.27
N LEU A 111 -7.47 12.09 -21.97
CA LEU A 111 -8.83 12.64 -22.00
C LEU A 111 -9.76 12.00 -20.97
N ASN A 112 -9.39 10.83 -20.45
CA ASN A 112 -10.19 10.05 -19.52
C ASN A 112 -9.29 9.15 -18.64
N LEU A 113 -9.90 8.48 -17.67
CA LEU A 113 -9.17 7.58 -16.75
C LEU A 113 -8.60 6.34 -17.47
N GLY A 114 -9.22 5.88 -18.55
CA GLY A 114 -8.70 4.76 -19.35
C GLY A 114 -7.38 5.11 -20.06
N ASP A 115 -7.22 6.38 -20.49
CA ASP A 115 -5.93 6.83 -21.05
C ASP A 115 -4.84 6.83 -19.98
N LEU A 116 -5.16 7.25 -18.75
CA LEU A 116 -4.22 7.19 -17.62
C LEU A 116 -3.87 5.76 -17.25
N GLU A 117 -4.84 4.84 -17.24
CA GLU A 117 -4.61 3.41 -17.03
C GLU A 117 -3.66 2.82 -18.08
N LEU A 118 -3.89 3.16 -19.36
CA LEU A 118 -3.01 2.73 -20.46
C LEU A 118 -1.60 3.29 -20.33
N VAL A 119 -1.44 4.53 -19.87
CA VAL A 119 -0.13 5.11 -19.59
C VAL A 119 0.52 4.39 -18.42
N ALA A 120 -0.21 4.19 -17.33
CA ALA A 120 0.28 3.49 -16.14
C ALA A 120 0.78 2.08 -16.48
N SER A 121 0.07 1.33 -17.32
CA SER A 121 0.48 -0.02 -17.75
C SER A 121 1.83 -0.06 -18.48
N LYS A 122 2.26 1.04 -19.07
CA LYS A 122 3.54 1.16 -19.81
C LYS A 122 4.67 1.71 -18.96
N VAL A 123 4.35 2.49 -17.95
CA VAL A 123 5.33 3.29 -17.18
C VAL A 123 5.66 2.65 -15.84
N LEU A 124 4.69 2.03 -15.20
CA LEU A 124 4.92 1.32 -13.93
C LEU A 124 5.85 0.12 -14.14
N SER A 125 6.52 -0.31 -13.07
CA SER A 125 7.20 -1.59 -13.08
C SER A 125 6.19 -2.73 -13.23
N PRO A 126 6.59 -3.90 -13.73
CA PRO A 126 5.69 -5.06 -13.85
C PRO A 126 5.02 -5.43 -12.50
N GLU A 127 5.77 -5.34 -11.41
CA GLU A 127 5.29 -5.64 -10.05
C GLU A 127 4.24 -4.62 -9.60
N ALA A 128 4.52 -3.33 -9.77
CA ALA A 128 3.59 -2.25 -9.44
C ALA A 128 2.32 -2.35 -10.29
N TRP A 129 2.46 -2.62 -11.58
CA TRP A 129 1.32 -2.82 -12.47
C TRP A 129 0.49 -4.02 -12.06
N ALA A 130 1.11 -5.17 -11.77
CA ALA A 130 0.41 -6.37 -11.31
C ALA A 130 -0.35 -6.11 -10.00
N TYR A 131 0.26 -5.39 -9.05
CA TYR A 131 -0.41 -5.01 -7.80
C TYR A 131 -1.66 -4.15 -8.04
N TYR A 132 -1.56 -3.09 -8.85
CA TYR A 132 -2.67 -2.16 -9.04
C TYR A 132 -3.75 -2.67 -9.99
N SER A 133 -3.40 -3.43 -11.03
CA SER A 133 -4.33 -3.86 -12.07
C SER A 133 -4.98 -5.22 -11.80
N SER A 134 -4.41 -6.03 -10.91
CA SER A 134 -4.94 -7.37 -10.65
C SER A 134 -6.18 -7.36 -9.75
N ALA A 135 -7.04 -8.34 -9.95
CA ALA A 135 -8.16 -8.68 -9.09
C ALA A 135 -8.24 -10.21 -8.93
N ALA A 136 -9.27 -10.70 -8.23
CA ALA A 136 -9.37 -12.12 -7.90
C ALA A 136 -9.83 -12.98 -9.09
N ASP A 137 -9.25 -14.14 -9.17
CA ASP A 137 -9.63 -15.24 -10.07
C ASP A 137 -9.89 -14.79 -11.52
N ASP A 138 -11.07 -15.06 -12.10
CA ASP A 138 -11.43 -14.73 -13.49
C ASP A 138 -11.84 -13.26 -13.70
N LEU A 139 -11.65 -12.39 -12.70
CA LEU A 139 -11.89 -10.95 -12.78
C LEU A 139 -13.37 -10.56 -13.01
N GLU A 140 -14.33 -11.43 -12.72
CA GLU A 140 -15.76 -11.19 -12.96
C GLU A 140 -16.25 -9.91 -12.26
N THR A 141 -16.02 -9.80 -10.96
CA THR A 141 -16.41 -8.61 -10.19
C THR A 141 -15.66 -7.36 -10.65
N TYR A 142 -14.40 -7.49 -11.04
CA TYR A 142 -13.62 -6.38 -11.59
C TYR A 142 -14.23 -5.84 -12.88
N HIS A 143 -14.64 -6.72 -13.79
CA HIS A 143 -15.30 -6.31 -15.03
C HIS A 143 -16.70 -5.75 -14.77
N GLU A 144 -17.45 -6.36 -13.84
CA GLU A 144 -18.80 -5.91 -13.49
C GLU A 144 -18.78 -4.52 -12.82
N ASN A 145 -17.77 -4.19 -12.04
CA ASN A 145 -17.60 -2.86 -11.45
C ASN A 145 -17.59 -1.72 -12.48
N ARG A 146 -17.17 -2.01 -13.71
CA ARG A 146 -17.26 -1.07 -14.84
C ARG A 146 -18.54 -1.25 -15.63
N ALA A 147 -18.95 -2.49 -15.88
CA ALA A 147 -20.11 -2.79 -16.71
C ALA A 147 -21.43 -2.29 -16.10
N VAL A 148 -21.54 -2.26 -14.77
CA VAL A 148 -22.75 -1.79 -14.07
C VAL A 148 -23.16 -0.37 -14.45
N PHE A 149 -22.20 0.53 -14.68
CA PHE A 149 -22.49 1.90 -15.07
C PHE A 149 -23.18 2.01 -16.43
N ARG A 150 -23.06 1.00 -17.32
CA ARG A 150 -23.79 0.94 -18.60
C ARG A 150 -25.28 0.70 -18.42
N ARG A 151 -25.71 0.24 -17.25
CA ARG A 151 -27.12 -0.01 -16.88
C ARG A 151 -27.74 1.14 -16.10
N ILE A 152 -26.97 2.15 -15.73
CA ILE A 152 -27.41 3.33 -15.01
C ILE A 152 -27.56 4.49 -15.98
N TRP A 153 -28.80 4.90 -16.23
CA TRP A 153 -29.11 5.96 -17.20
C TRP A 153 -29.45 7.26 -16.48
N LEU A 154 -28.84 8.34 -16.90
CA LEU A 154 -29.20 9.67 -16.46
C LEU A 154 -30.43 10.15 -17.24
N ARG A 155 -31.37 10.83 -16.56
CA ARG A 155 -32.52 11.49 -17.20
C ARG A 155 -32.28 13.00 -17.29
N PRO A 156 -31.71 13.48 -18.40
CA PRO A 156 -31.37 14.89 -18.52
C PRO A 156 -32.65 15.73 -18.60
N ARG A 157 -32.57 16.94 -18.05
CA ARG A 157 -33.64 17.95 -18.15
C ARG A 157 -33.24 18.97 -19.19
N ILE A 158 -34.17 19.25 -20.12
CA ILE A 158 -33.96 20.27 -21.17
C ILE A 158 -34.35 21.66 -20.67
N LEU A 159 -33.91 22.70 -21.39
CA LEU A 159 -34.21 24.12 -21.12
C LEU A 159 -33.86 24.56 -19.69
N ARG A 160 -32.81 24.03 -19.14
CA ARG A 160 -32.22 24.52 -17.91
C ARG A 160 -31.03 25.42 -18.20
N ASN A 161 -30.97 26.56 -17.50
CA ASN A 161 -29.79 27.41 -17.59
C ASN A 161 -28.63 26.74 -16.91
N VAL A 162 -27.62 26.33 -17.66
CA VAL A 162 -26.38 25.64 -17.19
C VAL A 162 -25.15 26.51 -17.42
N ARG A 163 -25.32 27.84 -17.52
CA ARG A 163 -24.19 28.78 -17.69
C ARG A 163 -23.20 28.69 -16.52
N TYR A 164 -23.72 28.52 -15.33
CA TYR A 164 -22.94 28.39 -14.12
C TYR A 164 -23.39 27.10 -13.41
N VAL A 165 -22.46 26.16 -13.29
CA VAL A 165 -22.69 24.89 -12.59
C VAL A 165 -21.74 24.86 -11.39
N ASP A 166 -22.31 24.74 -10.20
CA ASP A 166 -21.57 24.52 -8.96
C ASP A 166 -21.73 23.07 -8.53
N PRO A 167 -20.70 22.21 -8.68
CA PRO A 167 -20.74 20.82 -8.25
C PRO A 167 -20.33 20.62 -6.78
N SER A 168 -20.02 21.72 -6.07
CA SER A 168 -19.60 21.64 -4.67
C SER A 168 -20.71 21.07 -3.77
N THR A 169 -20.29 20.38 -2.72
CA THR A 169 -21.20 19.73 -1.77
C THR A 169 -20.54 19.58 -0.40
N LYS A 170 -21.22 18.90 0.50
CA LYS A 170 -20.65 18.44 1.77
C LYS A 170 -20.69 16.92 1.85
N ILE A 171 -19.57 16.31 2.20
CA ILE A 171 -19.46 14.89 2.48
C ILE A 171 -19.23 14.72 3.99
N LEU A 172 -20.13 14.09 4.68
CA LEU A 172 -20.16 14.00 6.17
C LEU A 172 -20.05 15.39 6.85
N GLY A 173 -20.72 16.39 6.27
CA GLY A 173 -20.68 17.76 6.75
C GLY A 173 -19.45 18.58 6.36
N ILE A 174 -18.46 17.97 5.71
CA ILE A 174 -17.20 18.60 5.31
C ILE A 174 -17.33 19.13 3.88
N PRO A 175 -16.99 20.41 3.62
CA PRO A 175 -17.01 20.95 2.27
C PRO A 175 -16.10 20.18 1.31
N SER A 176 -16.60 19.91 0.11
CA SER A 176 -15.84 19.31 -0.98
C SER A 176 -16.18 20.05 -2.29
N ALA A 177 -15.17 20.34 -3.09
CA ALA A 177 -15.36 21.01 -4.38
C ALA A 177 -16.16 20.17 -5.39
N LEU A 178 -16.19 18.85 -5.21
CA LEU A 178 -16.89 17.89 -6.06
C LEU A 178 -17.59 16.82 -5.18
N PRO A 179 -18.66 16.15 -5.68
CA PRO A 179 -19.43 15.16 -4.94
C PRO A 179 -18.72 13.79 -4.84
N PHE A 180 -17.40 13.79 -4.70
CA PHE A 180 -16.59 12.60 -4.47
C PHE A 180 -15.31 12.97 -3.69
N TYR A 181 -14.61 11.97 -3.20
CA TYR A 181 -13.35 12.11 -2.50
C TYR A 181 -12.31 11.12 -3.03
N ILE A 182 -11.04 11.36 -2.75
CA ILE A 182 -9.94 10.45 -3.10
C ILE A 182 -9.96 9.30 -2.09
N THR A 183 -10.31 8.11 -2.53
CA THR A 183 -10.38 6.93 -1.68
C THR A 183 -9.00 6.42 -1.28
N ALA A 184 -8.94 5.60 -0.23
CA ALA A 184 -7.71 4.99 0.25
C ALA A 184 -7.11 4.04 -0.81
N THR A 185 -5.85 4.29 -1.17
CA THR A 185 -5.06 3.45 -2.05
C THR A 185 -3.72 3.20 -1.39
N ALA A 186 -3.39 1.95 -1.12
CA ALA A 186 -2.18 1.56 -0.42
C ALA A 186 -0.95 1.59 -1.34
N LEU A 187 0.24 1.63 -0.72
CA LEU A 187 1.54 1.49 -1.37
C LEU A 187 1.79 2.50 -2.50
N GLY A 188 1.47 3.78 -2.27
CA GLY A 188 1.61 4.84 -3.27
C GLY A 188 3.00 4.96 -3.87
N ARG A 189 4.07 4.59 -3.12
CA ARG A 189 5.45 4.59 -3.62
C ARG A 189 5.74 3.57 -4.70
N MET A 190 4.93 2.54 -4.86
CA MET A 190 5.02 1.68 -6.04
C MET A 190 4.73 2.44 -7.33
N GLY A 191 3.86 3.44 -7.25
CA GLY A 191 3.51 4.29 -8.40
C GLY A 191 4.41 5.51 -8.57
N HIS A 192 4.81 6.15 -7.47
CA HIS A 192 5.61 7.38 -7.49
C HIS A 192 6.43 7.51 -6.21
N PRO A 193 7.68 8.03 -6.25
CA PRO A 193 8.53 8.19 -5.06
C PRO A 193 7.89 8.95 -3.90
N ASP A 194 7.06 9.95 -4.18
CA ASP A 194 6.34 10.72 -3.15
C ASP A 194 5.11 9.98 -2.59
N GLY A 195 4.73 8.85 -3.19
CA GLY A 195 3.63 8.03 -2.70
C GLY A 195 2.34 8.80 -2.49
N GLU A 196 1.72 8.59 -1.33
CA GLU A 196 0.44 9.19 -0.92
C GLU A 196 0.50 10.72 -0.76
N LEU A 197 1.69 11.33 -0.64
CA LEU A 197 1.84 12.80 -0.60
C LEU A 197 1.34 13.47 -1.89
N ASN A 198 1.46 12.81 -3.04
CA ASN A 198 0.91 13.33 -4.29
C ASN A 198 -0.62 13.46 -4.23
N LEU A 199 -1.29 12.49 -3.61
CA LEU A 199 -2.74 12.53 -3.40
C LEU A 199 -3.11 13.63 -2.41
N THR A 200 -2.33 13.83 -1.36
CA THR A 200 -2.52 14.92 -0.38
C THR A 200 -2.42 16.30 -1.04
N ARG A 201 -1.37 16.51 -1.83
CA ARG A 201 -1.17 17.77 -2.57
C ARG A 201 -2.25 17.99 -3.62
N ALA A 202 -2.67 16.93 -4.32
CA ALA A 202 -3.75 17.02 -5.29
C ALA A 202 -5.08 17.35 -4.60
N ALA A 203 -5.39 16.71 -3.47
CA ALA A 203 -6.57 17.00 -2.67
C ALA A 203 -6.61 18.46 -2.22
N ALA A 204 -5.50 18.99 -1.71
CA ALA A 204 -5.39 20.39 -1.29
C ALA A 204 -5.63 21.36 -2.46
N LYS A 205 -4.99 21.11 -3.60
CA LYS A 205 -5.12 21.97 -4.80
C LYS A 205 -6.51 21.96 -5.42
N THR A 206 -7.25 20.87 -5.28
CA THR A 206 -8.56 20.69 -5.90
C THR A 206 -9.73 20.88 -4.93
N GLY A 207 -9.45 21.08 -3.65
CA GLY A 207 -10.49 21.19 -2.63
C GLY A 207 -11.24 19.89 -2.37
N LEU A 208 -10.61 18.73 -2.64
CA LEU A 208 -11.16 17.40 -2.41
C LEU A 208 -10.69 16.81 -1.09
N ILE A 209 -11.52 15.96 -0.50
CA ILE A 209 -11.15 15.20 0.69
C ILE A 209 -10.30 14.01 0.26
N GLN A 210 -9.21 13.72 0.97
CA GLN A 210 -8.43 12.50 0.83
C GLN A 210 -8.75 11.54 1.96
N MET A 211 -8.85 10.25 1.65
CA MET A 211 -8.86 9.17 2.63
C MET A 211 -7.47 8.56 2.71
N ILE A 212 -6.88 8.60 3.91
CA ILE A 212 -5.56 8.03 4.19
C ILE A 212 -5.70 6.51 4.34
N PRO A 213 -4.89 5.67 3.67
CA PRO A 213 -4.92 4.22 3.85
C PRO A 213 -4.17 3.77 5.11
N THR A 214 -4.59 2.68 5.74
CA THR A 214 -3.82 2.02 6.81
C THR A 214 -2.44 1.59 6.31
N LEU A 215 -2.38 1.05 5.10
CA LEU A 215 -1.16 0.53 4.49
C LEU A 215 -0.53 1.57 3.57
N SER A 216 -0.28 2.75 4.13
CA SER A 216 0.42 3.81 3.43
C SER A 216 1.92 3.55 3.38
N SER A 217 2.54 3.80 2.22
CA SER A 217 4.00 3.80 2.06
C SER A 217 4.68 5.07 2.60
N VAL A 218 3.87 6.09 2.94
CA VAL A 218 4.27 7.31 3.61
C VAL A 218 3.70 7.30 5.03
N SER A 219 4.44 7.80 6.00
CA SER A 219 3.94 7.82 7.38
C SER A 219 2.69 8.68 7.52
N PHE A 220 1.84 8.29 8.46
CA PHE A 220 0.61 9.03 8.75
C PHE A 220 0.89 10.50 9.07
N ASP A 221 1.97 10.78 9.81
CA ASP A 221 2.37 12.14 10.18
C ASP A 221 2.83 12.96 8.98
N GLU A 222 3.66 12.40 8.10
CA GLU A 222 4.09 13.11 6.89
C GLU A 222 2.89 13.50 6.02
N ILE A 223 1.84 12.65 5.95
CA ILE A 223 0.61 12.96 5.21
C ILE A 223 -0.16 14.10 5.90
N ILE A 224 -0.29 14.06 7.22
CA ILE A 224 -0.96 15.12 8.00
C ILE A 224 -0.19 16.45 7.88
N ASP A 225 1.12 16.41 7.99
CA ASP A 225 1.97 17.60 7.86
C ASP A 225 1.87 18.20 6.45
N ALA A 226 1.93 17.38 5.41
CA ALA A 226 1.74 17.84 4.04
C ALA A 226 0.37 18.49 3.82
N ARG A 227 -0.72 17.90 4.36
CA ARG A 227 -2.05 18.53 4.33
C ARG A 227 -2.04 19.91 5.01
N ASN A 228 -1.43 20.01 6.20
CA ASN A 228 -1.38 21.27 6.95
C ASN A 228 -0.57 22.34 6.21
N GLN A 229 0.56 21.96 5.63
CA GLN A 229 1.43 22.86 4.85
C GLN A 229 0.74 23.38 3.58
N GLU A 230 0.00 22.52 2.89
CA GLU A 230 -0.74 22.90 1.67
C GLU A 230 -2.09 23.60 1.96
N GLY A 231 -2.51 23.69 3.22
CA GLY A 231 -3.81 24.24 3.59
C GLY A 231 -5.00 23.42 3.07
N GLY A 232 -4.80 22.12 2.95
CA GLY A 232 -5.79 21.19 2.38
C GLY A 232 -7.00 20.96 3.27
N PRO A 233 -8.11 20.44 2.71
CA PRO A 233 -9.32 20.09 3.46
C PRO A 233 -9.05 18.97 4.46
N ALA A 234 -10.02 18.75 5.35
CA ALA A 234 -9.98 17.63 6.28
C ALA A 234 -9.88 16.29 5.56
N GLN A 235 -9.31 15.30 6.23
CA GLN A 235 -9.11 13.96 5.69
C GLN A 235 -9.98 12.94 6.38
N PHE A 236 -10.20 11.80 5.71
CA PHE A 236 -10.71 10.56 6.30
C PHE A 236 -9.56 9.58 6.52
N PHE A 237 -9.78 8.58 7.36
CA PHE A 237 -8.83 7.50 7.57
C PHE A 237 -9.51 6.14 7.31
N GLN A 238 -8.93 5.33 6.43
CA GLN A 238 -9.36 3.95 6.23
C GLN A 238 -8.59 3.05 7.19
N LEU A 239 -9.31 2.20 7.90
CA LEU A 239 -8.79 1.29 8.90
C LEU A 239 -9.02 -0.17 8.52
N TYR A 240 -7.95 -0.96 8.52
CA TYR A 240 -8.00 -2.41 8.69
C TYR A 240 -7.86 -2.74 10.16
N VAL A 241 -8.73 -3.61 10.66
CA VAL A 241 -8.73 -3.99 12.07
C VAL A 241 -7.69 -5.08 12.30
N SER A 242 -6.71 -4.79 13.18
CA SER A 242 -5.69 -5.74 13.61
C SER A 242 -6.22 -6.66 14.70
N THR A 243 -5.68 -7.89 14.78
CA THR A 243 -5.87 -8.81 15.91
C THR A 243 -5.42 -8.19 17.24
N ASP A 244 -4.42 -7.30 17.20
CA ASP A 244 -4.03 -6.50 18.38
C ASP A 244 -4.92 -5.26 18.50
N ARG A 245 -5.87 -5.30 19.45
CA ARG A 245 -6.79 -4.20 19.73
C ARG A 245 -6.12 -2.94 20.26
N ASN A 246 -4.93 -3.03 20.85
CA ASN A 246 -4.17 -1.86 21.30
C ASN A 246 -3.66 -1.06 20.10
N VAL A 247 -3.22 -1.72 19.05
CA VAL A 247 -2.83 -1.07 17.79
C VAL A 247 -4.01 -0.29 17.21
N VAL A 248 -5.19 -0.93 17.17
CA VAL A 248 -6.44 -0.29 16.68
C VAL A 248 -6.79 0.94 17.53
N ALA A 249 -6.80 0.81 18.86
CA ALA A 249 -7.11 1.91 19.77
C ALA A 249 -6.15 3.10 19.61
N ASN A 250 -4.86 2.81 19.44
CA ASN A 250 -3.83 3.84 19.19
C ASN A 250 -4.06 4.56 17.85
N MET A 251 -4.41 3.85 16.78
CA MET A 251 -4.72 4.45 15.48
C MET A 251 -5.96 5.35 15.56
N LEU A 252 -7.03 4.91 16.23
CA LEU A 252 -8.24 5.70 16.43
C LEU A 252 -7.95 7.00 17.18
N ARG A 253 -7.20 6.93 18.28
CA ARG A 253 -6.79 8.11 19.05
C ARG A 253 -5.94 9.07 18.21
N ARG A 254 -4.96 8.56 17.49
CA ARG A 254 -4.10 9.37 16.63
C ARG A 254 -4.88 10.07 15.51
N ALA A 255 -5.83 9.39 14.90
CA ALA A 255 -6.73 9.98 13.91
C ALA A 255 -7.54 11.15 14.52
N GLU A 256 -8.04 10.99 15.74
CA GLU A 256 -8.79 12.04 16.46
C GLU A 256 -7.90 13.26 16.77
N GLU A 257 -6.68 13.04 17.26
CA GLU A 257 -5.71 14.09 17.60
C GLU A 257 -5.25 14.90 16.37
N THR A 258 -5.25 14.31 15.19
CA THR A 258 -4.75 14.92 13.95
C THR A 258 -5.82 15.54 13.07
N ASN A 259 -7.03 15.77 13.62
CA ASN A 259 -8.15 16.39 12.90
C ASN A 259 -8.63 15.60 11.66
N VAL A 260 -8.47 14.29 11.66
CA VAL A 260 -9.23 13.38 10.79
C VAL A 260 -10.71 13.48 11.16
N LYS A 261 -11.61 13.38 10.21
CA LYS A 261 -13.05 13.64 10.44
C LYS A 261 -13.93 12.41 10.43
N ALA A 262 -13.45 11.29 9.94
CA ALA A 262 -14.18 10.02 9.97
C ALA A 262 -13.22 8.85 9.80
N ILE A 263 -13.59 7.72 10.36
CA ILE A 263 -12.91 6.43 10.20
C ILE A 263 -13.75 5.54 9.29
N PHE A 264 -13.12 4.99 8.25
CA PHE A 264 -13.73 4.03 7.34
C PHE A 264 -13.15 2.65 7.61
N VAL A 265 -13.90 1.83 8.32
CA VAL A 265 -13.49 0.46 8.67
C VAL A 265 -13.79 -0.47 7.51
N THR A 266 -12.76 -1.14 7.02
CA THR A 266 -12.90 -2.09 5.91
C THR A 266 -13.38 -3.44 6.45
N VAL A 267 -14.55 -3.89 5.97
CA VAL A 267 -15.25 -5.10 6.43
C VAL A 267 -15.29 -6.23 5.40
N ASP A 268 -14.77 -5.98 4.17
CA ASP A 268 -14.77 -6.95 3.07
C ASP A 268 -13.38 -7.58 2.83
N ALA A 269 -12.43 -7.42 3.74
CA ALA A 269 -11.06 -7.87 3.59
C ALA A 269 -10.56 -8.92 4.62
N PRO A 270 -11.40 -9.62 5.41
CA PRO A 270 -10.90 -10.63 6.34
C PRO A 270 -10.27 -11.83 5.61
N GLN A 271 -10.64 -12.05 4.35
CA GLN A 271 -10.01 -13.02 3.47
C GLN A 271 -9.84 -12.41 2.07
N LEU A 272 -8.60 -12.30 1.62
CA LEU A 272 -8.32 -11.83 0.25
C LEU A 272 -8.57 -12.92 -0.78
N GLY A 273 -9.10 -12.50 -1.94
CA GLY A 273 -9.19 -13.33 -3.13
C GLY A 273 -7.80 -13.66 -3.73
N ARG A 274 -7.75 -14.65 -4.62
CA ARG A 274 -6.53 -15.04 -5.32
C ARG A 274 -6.22 -14.04 -6.42
N ARG A 275 -5.28 -13.15 -6.18
CA ARG A 275 -4.79 -12.16 -7.15
C ARG A 275 -3.65 -12.79 -7.96
N GLU A 276 -3.99 -13.63 -8.93
CA GLU A 276 -3.04 -14.47 -9.64
C GLU A 276 -1.92 -13.70 -10.36
N GLN A 277 -2.19 -12.53 -10.91
CA GLN A 277 -1.16 -11.71 -11.57
C GLN A 277 -0.14 -11.20 -10.54
N ASP A 278 -0.58 -10.73 -9.39
CA ASP A 278 0.28 -10.30 -8.29
C ASP A 278 1.08 -11.49 -7.73
N MET A 279 0.42 -12.65 -7.56
CA MET A 279 1.08 -13.88 -7.09
C MET A 279 2.18 -14.35 -8.06
N ARG A 280 1.98 -14.24 -9.37
CA ARG A 280 2.98 -14.63 -10.38
C ARG A 280 4.21 -13.74 -10.39
N MET A 281 4.12 -12.49 -9.96
CA MET A 281 5.29 -11.60 -9.89
C MET A 281 6.27 -12.00 -8.79
N HIS A 282 5.81 -12.70 -7.76
CA HIS A 282 6.63 -13.18 -6.65
C HIS A 282 6.95 -14.67 -6.75
N PHE A 283 6.57 -15.31 -7.86
CA PHE A 283 6.87 -16.71 -8.12
C PHE A 283 8.32 -16.82 -8.62
N VAL A 284 9.23 -17.19 -7.73
CA VAL A 284 10.53 -17.74 -8.15
C VAL A 284 10.28 -19.22 -8.38
N ASP A 285 10.40 -19.67 -9.62
CA ASP A 285 10.38 -21.08 -9.98
C ASP A 285 11.67 -21.73 -9.44
N GLU A 286 11.68 -22.09 -8.19
CA GLU A 286 12.66 -23.03 -7.66
C GLU A 286 12.17 -24.41 -8.06
N GLY A 287 12.71 -24.90 -9.18
CA GLY A 287 12.49 -26.16 -9.83
C GLY A 287 11.68 -27.19 -9.08
N SER A 288 10.65 -27.70 -9.71
CA SER A 288 9.78 -28.77 -9.26
C SER A 288 10.58 -29.95 -8.70
N ASN A 289 10.74 -30.01 -7.40
CA ASN A 289 11.14 -31.22 -6.71
C ASN A 289 9.93 -32.16 -6.63
N VAL A 290 9.73 -32.95 -7.68
CA VAL A 290 8.67 -33.96 -7.79
C VAL A 290 8.87 -35.12 -6.83
N GLN A 291 9.88 -35.11 -5.98
CA GLN A 291 10.13 -36.20 -5.03
C GLN A 291 10.37 -35.65 -3.62
N GLY A 292 9.33 -35.66 -2.85
CA GLY A 292 9.36 -35.83 -1.41
C GLY A 292 9.80 -34.66 -0.52
N GLY A 293 8.86 -34.08 0.18
CA GLY A 293 9.12 -33.41 1.45
C GLY A 293 8.93 -31.89 1.44
N HIS A 294 8.01 -31.47 2.24
CA HIS A 294 7.62 -30.09 2.59
C HIS A 294 6.91 -29.30 1.48
N VAL A 295 5.60 -29.21 1.66
CA VAL A 295 4.79 -28.17 1.00
C VAL A 295 5.20 -26.85 1.66
N GLU A 296 6.21 -26.19 1.10
CA GLU A 296 6.44 -24.78 1.40
C GLU A 296 5.19 -23.99 1.05
N LYS A 297 4.74 -23.15 1.97
CA LYS A 297 3.61 -22.27 1.74
C LYS A 297 3.87 -21.54 0.42
N ARG A 298 2.97 -21.70 -0.56
CA ARG A 298 3.01 -20.98 -1.82
C ARG A 298 3.14 -19.50 -1.54
N ASP A 299 4.06 -18.87 -2.23
CA ASP A 299 4.33 -17.46 -2.10
C ASP A 299 3.07 -16.64 -2.39
N GLU A 300 2.61 -15.95 -1.39
CA GLU A 300 1.40 -15.16 -1.44
C GLU A 300 1.81 -13.77 -1.91
N GLY A 301 1.35 -13.30 -3.07
CA GLY A 301 1.71 -12.00 -3.65
C GLY A 301 1.65 -10.82 -2.65
N ALA A 302 2.19 -9.67 -3.04
CA ALA A 302 2.34 -8.49 -2.16
C ALA A 302 1.05 -8.13 -1.42
N ALA A 303 -0.10 -8.20 -2.09
CA ALA A 303 -1.39 -7.86 -1.49
C ALA A 303 -1.72 -8.74 -0.27
N ARG A 304 -1.48 -10.06 -0.34
CA ARG A 304 -1.79 -10.97 0.78
C ARG A 304 -0.79 -10.84 1.91
N ALA A 305 0.49 -10.66 1.59
CA ALA A 305 1.53 -10.46 2.59
C ALA A 305 1.25 -9.25 3.49
N ILE A 306 0.89 -8.11 2.89
CA ILE A 306 0.63 -6.88 3.65
C ILE A 306 -0.69 -6.85 4.42
N THR A 307 -1.57 -7.83 4.22
CA THR A 307 -2.89 -7.90 4.88
C THR A 307 -3.00 -9.03 5.89
N SER A 308 -1.92 -9.75 6.15
CA SER A 308 -1.89 -10.91 7.07
C SER A 308 -2.25 -10.56 8.53
N PHE A 309 -2.12 -9.30 8.93
CA PHE A 309 -2.47 -8.82 10.27
C PHE A 309 -3.97 -8.53 10.46
N ILE A 310 -4.76 -8.51 9.37
CA ILE A 310 -6.19 -8.21 9.45
C ILE A 310 -6.89 -9.33 10.23
N ASP A 311 -7.70 -8.92 11.20
CA ASP A 311 -8.45 -9.86 12.03
C ASP A 311 -9.61 -10.51 11.24
N PRO A 312 -9.56 -11.82 10.99
CA PRO A 312 -10.63 -12.52 10.29
C PRO A 312 -11.86 -12.77 11.16
N SER A 313 -11.76 -12.55 12.49
CA SER A 313 -12.85 -12.73 13.44
C SER A 313 -13.63 -11.46 13.76
N PHE A 314 -13.26 -10.33 13.12
CA PHE A 314 -13.89 -9.03 13.32
C PHE A 314 -15.39 -9.07 13.05
N ASP A 315 -16.18 -8.59 14.02
CA ASP A 315 -17.64 -8.62 14.00
C ASP A 315 -18.31 -7.31 14.47
N TRP A 316 -19.64 -7.31 14.63
CA TRP A 316 -20.41 -6.15 15.04
C TRP A 316 -20.10 -5.68 16.47
N ASP A 317 -19.73 -6.57 17.38
CA ASP A 317 -19.38 -6.22 18.76
C ASP A 317 -18.06 -5.43 18.79
N ASP A 318 -17.14 -5.75 17.89
CA ASP A 318 -15.91 -4.98 17.68
C ASP A 318 -16.20 -3.58 17.13
N VAL A 319 -17.18 -3.42 16.24
CA VAL A 319 -17.62 -2.08 15.79
C VAL A 319 -18.14 -1.28 16.96
N LEU A 320 -18.93 -1.88 17.84
CA LEU A 320 -19.42 -1.22 19.05
C LEU A 320 -18.30 -0.88 20.02
N TRP A 321 -17.29 -1.76 20.14
CA TRP A 321 -16.09 -1.48 20.92
C TRP A 321 -15.34 -0.28 20.35
N MET A 322 -15.09 -0.21 19.03
CA MET A 322 -14.42 0.90 18.38
C MET A 322 -15.16 2.23 18.59
N LYS A 323 -16.50 2.24 18.53
CA LYS A 323 -17.33 3.43 18.82
C LYS A 323 -17.13 3.97 20.25
N ARG A 324 -16.70 3.13 21.19
CA ARG A 324 -16.33 3.56 22.55
C ARG A 324 -14.90 4.12 22.65
N GLN A 325 -14.05 3.83 21.66
CA GLN A 325 -12.64 4.27 21.67
C GLN A 325 -12.44 5.65 21.03
N THR A 326 -13.38 6.15 20.22
CA THR A 326 -13.25 7.43 19.52
C THR A 326 -14.58 8.17 19.44
N ARG A 327 -14.51 9.50 19.32
CA ARG A 327 -15.66 10.37 19.02
C ARG A 327 -15.90 10.55 17.52
N LEU A 328 -14.95 10.10 16.69
CA LEU A 328 -15.09 10.21 15.24
C LEU A 328 -16.23 9.33 14.71
N PRO A 329 -16.94 9.77 13.68
CA PRO A 329 -17.87 8.91 12.96
C PRO A 329 -17.15 7.68 12.42
N ILE A 330 -17.73 6.49 12.65
CA ILE A 330 -17.29 5.23 12.08
C ILE A 330 -18.23 4.85 10.94
N LEU A 331 -17.68 4.59 9.78
CA LEU A 331 -18.36 4.13 8.59
C LEU A 331 -17.83 2.75 8.20
N LEU A 332 -18.68 1.89 7.70
CA LEU A 332 -18.29 0.59 7.19
C LEU A 332 -18.00 0.70 5.69
N LYS A 333 -16.81 0.25 5.27
CA LYS A 333 -16.40 0.17 3.87
C LYS A 333 -16.40 -1.29 3.42
N GLY A 334 -17.24 -1.60 2.43
CA GLY A 334 -17.35 -2.96 1.89
C GLY A 334 -18.70 -3.62 2.11
N VAL A 335 -19.70 -2.89 2.60
CA VAL A 335 -21.08 -3.36 2.70
C VAL A 335 -21.63 -3.62 1.29
N GLN A 336 -22.12 -4.84 1.03
CA GLN A 336 -22.55 -5.28 -0.29
C GLN A 336 -24.03 -5.68 -0.36
N THR A 337 -24.64 -5.92 0.78
CA THR A 337 -26.06 -6.33 0.86
C THR A 337 -26.87 -5.31 1.63
N TRP A 338 -28.16 -5.23 1.33
CA TRP A 338 -29.06 -4.34 2.05
C TRP A 338 -29.37 -4.86 3.45
N GLU A 339 -29.22 -6.17 3.68
CA GLU A 339 -29.38 -6.81 4.99
C GLU A 339 -28.32 -6.36 5.99
N ASP A 340 -27.12 -6.02 5.50
CA ASP A 340 -26.00 -5.55 6.34
C ASP A 340 -26.00 -4.02 6.50
N ALA A 341 -26.81 -3.31 5.73
CA ALA A 341 -26.90 -1.85 5.77
C ALA A 341 -28.00 -1.39 6.73
#